data_10c4272711393d95c7cc99cbe07ddc10
#
_entry.id   10c4272711393d95c7cc99cbe07ddc10
#
_cell.length_a   1.000
_cell.length_b   1.000
_cell.length_c   1.000
_cell.angle_alpha   90.00
_cell.angle_beta   90.00
_cell.angle_gamma   90.00
#
_symmetry.space_group_name_H-M   'P 1'
#
loop_
_entity.id
_entity.type
_entity.pdbx_description
1 polymer ?
#
loop_
_entity_poly.entity_id
_entity_poly.type
_entity_poly.pdbx_seq_one_letter_code
_entity_poly.pdbx_strand_id
1 'polypeptide(L)' 'MSGETEDLNRRLLRARDAMDRAYAEPLDVRAVAAVAHLSEAHFSRCFRACFGETPHRYLQRRRVE' A
#
# COMPACT_ATOMS: atom_id res chain seq x y z
N MET A 1 13.61 -15.51 5.46
CA MET A 1 14.89 -14.80 5.47
C MET A 1 14.68 -13.32 5.63
N SER A 2 15.54 -12.65 6.37
CA SER A 2 15.39 -11.22 6.66
C SER A 2 15.42 -10.36 5.41
N GLY A 3 16.21 -10.74 4.40
CA GLY A 3 16.30 -9.98 3.16
C GLY A 3 14.98 -9.91 2.40
N GLU A 4 14.23 -11.01 2.39
CA GLU A 4 12.93 -11.05 1.71
C GLU A 4 11.91 -10.19 2.45
N THR A 5 11.92 -10.22 3.78
CA THR A 5 11.02 -9.41 4.60
C THR A 5 11.34 -7.93 4.43
N GLU A 6 12.62 -7.57 4.43
CA GLU A 6 13.05 -6.20 4.25
C GLU A 6 12.66 -5.68 2.86
N ASP A 7 12.80 -6.52 1.83
CA ASP A 7 12.41 -6.13 0.47
C ASP A 7 10.91 -5.90 0.39
N LEU A 8 10.10 -6.77 0.97
CA LEU A 8 8.66 -6.62 0.99
C LEU A 8 8.26 -5.33 1.70
N ASN A 9 8.84 -5.08 2.88
CA ASN A 9 8.55 -3.87 3.63
C ASN A 9 8.91 -2.61 2.85
N ARG A 10 10.04 -2.63 2.15
CA ARG A 10 10.46 -1.51 1.32
C ARG A 10 9.47 -1.24 0.19
N ARG A 11 8.98 -2.31 -0.44
CA ARG A 11 7.99 -2.20 -1.51
C ARG A 11 6.66 -1.65 -0.97
N LEU A 12 6.24 -2.10 0.21
CA LEU A 12 5.02 -1.59 0.85
C LEU A 12 5.15 -0.11 1.22
N LEU A 13 6.31 0.28 1.74
CA LEU A 13 6.56 1.69 2.07
C LEU A 13 6.54 2.56 0.82
N ARG A 14 7.09 2.06 -0.28
CA ARG A 14 7.07 2.78 -1.56
C ARG A 14 5.64 2.97 -2.06
N ALA A 15 4.82 1.93 -1.92
CA ALA A 15 3.42 2.00 -2.32
C ALA A 15 2.65 2.99 -1.44
N ARG A 16 2.88 2.95 -0.13
CA ARG A 16 2.24 3.90 0.80
C ARG A 16 2.65 5.33 0.48
N ASP A 17 3.92 5.54 0.16
CA ASP A 17 4.41 6.86 -0.22
C ASP A 17 3.70 7.37 -1.48
N ALA A 18 3.47 6.50 -2.45
CA ALA A 18 2.71 6.86 -3.65
C ALA A 18 1.27 7.23 -3.30
N MET A 19 0.67 6.52 -2.35
CA MET A 19 -0.67 6.85 -1.87
C MET A 19 -0.69 8.23 -1.19
N ASP A 20 0.30 8.50 -0.38
CA ASP A 20 0.39 9.78 0.34
C ASP A 20 0.58 10.96 -0.60
N ARG A 21 1.22 10.75 -1.74
CA ARG A 21 1.44 11.81 -2.70
C ARG A 21 0.22 12.08 -3.60
N ALA A 22 -0.66 11.12 -3.74
CA ALA A 22 -1.76 11.22 -4.70
C ALA A 22 -3.11 10.83 -4.11
N TYR A 23 -3.28 10.89 -2.80
CA TYR A 23 -4.53 10.45 -2.17
C TYR A 23 -5.74 11.29 -2.60
N ALA A 24 -5.54 12.53 -3.02
CA ALA A 24 -6.62 13.40 -3.46
C ALA A 24 -7.09 13.07 -4.88
N GLU A 25 -6.33 12.28 -5.61
CA GLU A 25 -6.68 11.84 -6.96
C GLU A 25 -7.45 10.52 -6.88
N PRO A 26 -8.19 10.15 -7.92
CA PRO A 26 -8.88 8.85 -7.95
C PRO A 26 -7.87 7.72 -8.11
N LEU A 27 -7.27 7.28 -6.98
CA LEU A 27 -6.28 6.23 -6.96
C LEU A 27 -6.94 4.85 -6.97
N ASP A 28 -6.47 4.00 -7.87
CA ASP A 28 -6.88 2.61 -7.93
C ASP A 28 -5.90 1.78 -7.11
N VAL A 29 -6.41 1.03 -6.13
CA VAL A 29 -5.58 0.17 -5.27
C VAL A 29 -4.81 -0.85 -6.10
N ARG A 30 -5.38 -1.31 -7.23
CA ARG A 30 -4.68 -2.22 -8.13
C ARG A 30 -3.41 -1.57 -8.68
N ALA A 31 -3.48 -0.30 -9.05
CA ALA A 31 -2.31 0.43 -9.56
C ALA A 31 -1.27 0.59 -8.47
N VAL A 32 -1.70 0.86 -7.23
CA VAL A 32 -0.79 0.98 -6.09
C VAL A 32 -0.13 -0.36 -5.79
N ALA A 33 -0.89 -1.46 -5.86
CA ALA A 33 -0.34 -2.79 -5.67
C ALA A 33 0.75 -3.09 -6.71
N ALA A 34 0.59 -2.61 -7.94
CA ALA A 34 1.58 -2.78 -8.98
C ALA A 34 2.89 -2.06 -8.64
N VAL A 35 2.83 -0.94 -7.93
CA VAL A 35 4.04 -0.25 -7.45
C VAL A 35 4.83 -1.18 -6.52
N ALA A 36 4.13 -1.99 -5.73
CA ALA A 36 4.77 -2.95 -4.83
C ALA A 36 5.06 -4.29 -5.50
N HIS A 37 4.75 -4.43 -6.79
CA HIS A 37 4.91 -5.68 -7.55
C HIS A 37 4.13 -6.84 -6.94
N LEU A 38 2.91 -6.56 -6.47
CA LEU A 38 2.04 -7.54 -5.84
C LEU A 38 0.66 -7.51 -6.50
N SER A 39 -0.06 -8.64 -6.40
CA SER A 39 -1.48 -8.64 -6.76
C SER A 39 -2.25 -7.80 -5.75
N GLU A 40 -3.43 -7.32 -6.14
CA GLU A 40 -4.24 -6.51 -5.25
C GLU A 40 -4.56 -7.23 -3.94
N ALA A 41 -4.95 -8.51 -4.02
CA ALA A 41 -5.29 -9.30 -2.84
C ALA A 41 -4.08 -9.48 -1.92
N HIS A 42 -2.94 -9.81 -2.50
CA HIS A 42 -1.72 -10.01 -1.72
C HIS A 42 -1.26 -8.69 -1.09
N PHE A 43 -1.32 -7.62 -1.88
CA PHE A 43 -0.97 -6.28 -1.40
C PHE A 43 -1.84 -5.88 -0.21
N SER A 44 -3.16 -6.09 -0.31
CA SER A 44 -4.09 -5.73 0.77
C SER A 44 -3.77 -6.47 2.06
N ARG A 45 -3.47 -7.77 1.96
CA ARG A 45 -3.13 -8.56 3.14
C ARG A 45 -1.81 -8.09 3.76
N CYS A 46 -0.80 -7.88 2.94
CA CYS A 46 0.50 -7.44 3.43
C CYS A 46 0.45 -6.03 4.00
N PHE A 47 -0.30 -5.15 3.36
CA PHE A 47 -0.46 -3.78 3.82
C PHE A 47 -1.14 -3.76 5.20
N ARG A 48 -2.22 -4.53 5.35
CA ARG A 48 -2.92 -4.62 6.63
C ARG A 48 -2.02 -5.20 7.72
N ALA A 49 -1.25 -6.23 7.40
CA ALA A 49 -0.34 -6.83 8.37
C ALA A 49 0.75 -5.85 8.80
N CYS A 50 1.23 -5.01 7.88
CA CYS A 50 2.32 -4.08 8.15
C CYS A 50 1.84 -2.79 8.82
N PHE A 51 0.70 -2.25 8.39
CA PHE A 51 0.25 -0.93 8.81
C PHE A 51 -1.04 -0.93 9.64
N GLY A 52 -1.65 -2.09 9.86
CA GLY A 52 -2.81 -2.21 10.72
C GLY A 52 -4.15 -1.88 10.08
N GLU A 53 -4.18 -1.50 8.80
CA GLU A 53 -5.42 -1.23 8.08
C GLU A 53 -5.24 -1.54 6.61
N THR A 54 -6.36 -1.76 5.90
CA THR A 54 -6.33 -2.06 4.48
C THR A 54 -5.95 -0.82 3.67
N PRO A 55 -5.43 -0.99 2.44
CA PRO A 55 -5.13 0.16 1.59
C PRO A 55 -6.36 1.02 1.29
N HIS A 56 -7.53 0.40 1.09
CA HIS A 56 -8.77 1.13 0.85
C HIS A 56 -9.11 2.04 2.02
N ARG A 57 -9.03 1.49 3.24
CA ARG A 57 -9.32 2.25 4.44
C ARG A 57 -8.30 3.37 4.65
N TYR A 58 -7.04 3.08 4.38
CA TYR A 58 -5.97 4.08 4.49
C TYR A 58 -6.24 5.26 3.57
N LEU A 59 -6.55 5.00 2.29
CA LEU A 59 -6.84 6.05 1.32
C LEU A 59 -8.08 6.85 1.73
N GLN A 60 -9.12 6.17 2.17
CA GLN A 60 -10.36 6.83 2.57
C GLN A 60 -10.12 7.77 3.76
N ARG A 61 -9.35 7.31 4.73
CA ARG A 61 -9.00 8.11 5.89
C ARG A 61 -8.19 9.35 5.49
N ARG A 62 -7.22 9.18 4.60
CA ARG A 62 -6.40 10.29 4.11
C ARG A 62 -7.23 11.33 3.37
N ARG A 63 -8.25 10.89 2.63
CA ARG A 63 -9.09 11.78 1.84
C ARG A 63 -9.96 12.70 2.69
N VAL A 64 -10.27 12.28 3.92
CA VAL A 64 -11.11 13.09 4.81
C VAL A 64 -10.30 13.90 5.80
N GLU A 65 -9.02 13.69 5.86
CA GLU A 65 -8.14 14.53 6.66
C GLU A 65 -7.87 15.82 5.89
#